data_52aba48d58d24f4bbc73befcef88f450
#
_entry.id   52aba48d58d24f4bbc73befcef88f450
#
_cell.length_a   1.000
_cell.length_b   1.000
_cell.length_c   1.000
_cell.angle_alpha   90.00
_cell.angle_beta   90.00
_cell.angle_gamma   90.00
#
_symmetry.space_group_name_H-M   'P 1'
#
loop_
_entity.id
_entity.type
_entity.pdbx_description
1 polymer ?
#
loop_
_entity_poly.entity_id
_entity_poly.type
_entity_poly.pdbx_seq_one_letter_code
_entity_poly.pdbx_strand_id
1 'polypeptide(L)'
;MKTFLLVILLLFSVSLYSQKVTLLYVNSSWNKSNDYKHLSKLKNVRVLKVNYDDKPKKFKQQVKSVPAIILFDESNKLKRVWQGGLSMRLNVDPKEIQTMINKIIGQ
;
A
#
# COMPACT_ATOMS: atom_id res chain seq x y z
N MET A 1 6.63 -0.77 -14.18
CA MET A 1 6.26 -1.79 -13.19
C MET A 1 7.45 -2.37 -12.46
N LYS A 2 8.44 -2.91 -13.18
CA LYS A 2 9.60 -3.51 -12.52
C LYS A 2 10.37 -2.52 -11.64
N THR A 3 10.57 -1.29 -12.12
CA THR A 3 11.27 -0.26 -11.36
C THR A 3 10.53 0.11 -10.08
N PHE A 4 9.21 0.25 -10.17
CA PHE A 4 8.38 0.56 -9.02
C PHE A 4 8.45 -0.55 -7.98
N LEU A 5 8.31 -1.80 -8.42
CA LEU A 5 8.38 -2.96 -7.54
C LEU A 5 9.75 -3.05 -6.86
N LEU A 6 10.82 -2.82 -7.60
CA LEU A 6 12.17 -2.87 -7.06
C LEU A 6 12.38 -1.82 -5.95
N VAL A 7 11.91 -0.59 -6.17
CA VAL A 7 12.01 0.47 -5.17
C VAL A 7 11.25 0.09 -3.90
N ILE A 8 10.04 -0.48 -4.05
CA ILE A 8 9.24 -0.92 -2.91
C ILE A 8 9.95 -2.06 -2.16
N LEU A 9 10.52 -3.01 -2.87
CA LEU A 9 11.23 -4.13 -2.25
C LEU A 9 12.44 -3.67 -1.44
N LEU A 10 13.14 -2.66 -1.91
CA LEU A 10 14.27 -2.09 -1.18
C LEU A 10 13.84 -1.48 0.16
N LEU A 11 12.60 -0.99 0.23
CA LEU A 11 12.07 -0.42 1.46
C LEU A 11 11.68 -1.47 2.50
N PHE A 12 11.53 -2.72 2.07
CA PHE A 12 11.10 -3.80 2.94
C PHE A 12 12.03 -5.00 2.93
N SER A 13 13.30 -4.81 2.71
CA SER A 13 14.23 -5.92 2.61
C SER A 13 14.11 -6.90 3.80
N VAL A 14 13.83 -6.39 4.99
CA VAL A 14 13.67 -7.23 6.19
C VAL A 14 12.36 -8.00 6.23
N SER A 15 11.40 -7.65 5.38
CA SER A 15 10.10 -8.31 5.40
C SER A 15 10.02 -9.51 4.48
N LEU A 16 11.11 -9.88 3.83
CA LEU A 16 11.14 -11.02 2.90
C LEU A 16 10.78 -12.34 3.56
N TYR A 17 10.91 -12.43 4.87
CA TYR A 17 10.56 -13.64 5.60
C TYR A 17 9.06 -13.78 5.86
N SER A 18 8.31 -12.75 5.61
CA SER A 18 6.87 -12.78 5.78
C SER A 18 6.24 -13.57 4.65
N GLN A 19 5.34 -14.49 5.00
CA GLN A 19 4.56 -15.25 4.02
C GLN A 19 3.17 -14.67 3.84
N LYS A 20 2.97 -13.44 4.27
CA LYS A 20 1.66 -12.82 4.22
C LYS A 20 1.54 -11.81 3.09
N VAL A 21 0.29 -11.58 2.69
CA VAL A 21 -0.05 -10.45 1.83
C VAL A 21 0.38 -9.18 2.54
N THR A 22 1.00 -8.28 1.82
CA THR A 22 1.46 -7.01 2.36
C THR A 22 0.65 -5.86 1.79
N LEU A 23 0.21 -4.98 2.69
CA LEU A 23 -0.45 -3.74 2.31
C LEU A 23 0.47 -2.58 2.68
N LEU A 24 0.87 -1.82 1.69
CA LEU A 24 1.65 -0.61 1.90
C LEU A 24 0.70 0.58 1.87
N TYR A 25 0.65 1.31 2.96
CA TYR A 25 -0.13 2.53 3.06
C TYR A 25 0.79 3.74 2.99
N VAL A 26 0.55 4.62 2.04
CA VAL A 26 1.39 5.78 1.78
C VAL A 26 0.56 7.03 1.96
N ASN A 27 1.03 7.95 2.80
CA ASN A 27 0.42 9.26 2.93
C ASN A 27 1.51 10.27 3.30
N SER A 28 1.18 11.54 3.13
CA SER A 28 2.07 12.64 3.52
C SER A 28 1.62 13.24 4.84
N SER A 29 2.55 13.78 5.61
CA SER A 29 2.23 14.39 6.90
C SER A 29 1.27 15.58 6.74
N TRP A 30 1.39 16.35 5.66
CA TRP A 30 0.48 17.48 5.40
C TRP A 30 -0.95 17.01 5.07
N ASN A 31 -1.14 15.73 4.73
CA ASN A 31 -2.46 15.17 4.41
C ASN A 31 -2.99 14.26 5.51
N LYS A 32 -2.44 14.34 6.70
CA LYS A 32 -2.79 13.44 7.81
C LYS A 32 -4.26 13.47 8.18
N SER A 33 -4.91 14.62 8.03
CA SER A 33 -6.34 14.74 8.35
C SER A 33 -7.21 13.87 7.44
N ASN A 34 -6.69 13.45 6.29
CA ASN A 34 -7.38 12.58 5.35
C ASN A 34 -6.88 11.14 5.40
N ASP A 35 -6.21 10.75 6.48
CA ASP A 35 -5.75 9.37 6.63
C ASP A 35 -6.90 8.39 6.50
N TYR A 36 -6.61 7.27 5.85
CA TYR A 36 -7.58 6.19 5.75
C TYR A 36 -7.71 5.52 7.12
N LYS A 37 -8.91 5.54 7.68
CA LYS A 37 -9.12 5.15 9.08
C LYS A 37 -9.55 3.72 9.28
N HIS A 38 -9.59 2.94 8.23
CA HIS A 38 -10.13 1.57 8.28
C HIS A 38 -9.06 0.48 8.17
N LEU A 39 -7.78 0.85 8.21
CA LEU A 39 -6.71 -0.14 8.08
C LEU A 39 -6.74 -1.19 9.19
N SER A 40 -7.09 -0.77 10.41
CA SER A 40 -7.14 -1.67 11.56
C SER A 40 -8.23 -2.73 11.45
N LYS A 41 -9.18 -2.54 10.55
CA LYS A 41 -10.26 -3.51 10.32
C LYS A 41 -9.84 -4.67 9.43
N LEU A 42 -8.73 -4.53 8.74
CA LEU A 42 -8.26 -5.53 7.78
C LEU A 42 -7.57 -6.68 8.51
N LYS A 43 -7.80 -7.91 8.01
CA LYS A 43 -7.27 -9.13 8.60
C LYS A 43 -6.45 -9.91 7.59
N ASN A 44 -5.54 -10.73 8.10
CA ASN A 44 -4.71 -11.62 7.30
C ASN A 44 -3.80 -10.85 6.32
N VAL A 45 -3.39 -9.66 6.73
CA VAL A 45 -2.56 -8.80 5.92
C VAL A 45 -1.54 -8.11 6.82
N ARG A 46 -0.35 -7.93 6.29
CA ARG A 46 0.70 -7.17 6.97
C ARG A 46 0.61 -5.72 6.50
N VAL A 47 0.33 -4.82 7.42
CA VAL A 47 0.20 -3.40 7.08
C VAL A 47 1.49 -2.67 7.41
N LEU A 48 2.05 -2.00 6.40
CA LEU A 48 3.22 -1.15 6.54
C LEU A 48 2.83 0.26 6.15
N LYS A 49 3.12 1.22 7.02
CA LYS A 49 2.80 2.63 6.79
C LYS A 49 4.07 3.40 6.50
N VAL A 50 4.06 4.18 5.44
CA VAL A 50 5.23 4.99 5.06
C VAL A 50 4.80 6.43 4.82
N ASN A 51 5.72 7.35 5.10
CA ASN A 51 5.53 8.77 4.84
C ASN A 51 6.07 9.07 3.45
N TYR A 52 5.18 9.55 2.57
CA TYR A 52 5.53 9.88 1.20
C TYR A 52 6.67 10.89 1.12
N ASP A 53 6.69 11.85 2.05
CA ASP A 53 7.68 12.93 2.03
C ASP A 53 9.11 12.45 2.23
N ASP A 54 9.26 11.31 2.89
CA ASP A 54 10.58 10.74 3.20
C ASP A 54 11.10 9.81 2.11
N LYS A 55 10.34 9.62 1.02
CA LYS A 55 10.68 8.63 0.02
C LYS A 55 11.54 9.23 -1.10
N PRO A 56 12.36 8.39 -1.77
CA PRO A 56 13.16 8.84 -2.90
C PRO A 56 12.30 9.38 -4.04
N LYS A 57 12.89 10.23 -4.85
CA LYS A 57 12.22 10.80 -6.01
C LYS A 57 11.63 9.72 -6.92
N LYS A 58 12.34 8.62 -7.07
CA LYS A 58 11.91 7.51 -7.92
C LYS A 58 10.60 6.90 -7.44
N PHE A 59 10.46 6.73 -6.13
CA PHE A 59 9.22 6.28 -5.51
C PHE A 59 8.09 7.28 -5.79
N LYS A 60 8.38 8.57 -5.62
CA LYS A 60 7.39 9.64 -5.82
C LYS A 60 6.90 9.75 -7.26
N GLN A 61 7.71 9.31 -8.21
CA GLN A 61 7.31 9.27 -9.61
C GLN A 61 6.30 8.16 -9.89
N GLN A 62 6.30 7.12 -9.07
CA GLN A 62 5.42 5.96 -9.26
C GLN A 62 4.11 6.10 -8.48
N VAL A 63 4.17 6.70 -7.30
CA VAL A 63 2.98 6.96 -6.48
C VAL A 63 2.60 8.41 -6.71
N LYS A 64 1.55 8.64 -7.49
CA LYS A 64 1.23 9.98 -7.99
C LYS A 64 0.24 10.75 -7.15
N SER A 65 -0.43 10.08 -6.23
CA SER A 65 -1.36 10.75 -5.32
C SER A 65 -1.39 10.04 -3.99
N VAL A 66 -1.68 10.79 -2.95
CA VAL A 66 -1.80 10.24 -1.59
C VAL A 66 -3.19 10.59 -1.07
N PRO A 67 -3.74 9.78 -0.16
CA PRO A 67 -3.19 8.52 0.31
C PRO A 67 -3.21 7.45 -0.78
N ALA A 68 -2.37 6.43 -0.63
CA ALA A 68 -2.36 5.29 -1.54
C ALA A 68 -2.28 4.00 -0.73
N ILE A 69 -2.98 2.98 -1.22
CA ILE A 69 -2.90 1.63 -0.69
C ILE A 69 -2.41 0.74 -1.81
N ILE A 70 -1.36 -0.02 -1.54
CA ILE A 70 -0.76 -0.90 -2.52
C ILE A 70 -0.71 -2.31 -1.92
N LEU A 71 -1.31 -3.29 -2.61
CA LEU A 71 -1.28 -4.68 -2.16
C LEU A 71 -0.25 -5.47 -2.94
N PHE A 72 0.51 -6.25 -2.20
CA PHE A 72 1.47 -7.21 -2.74
C PHE A 72 1.12 -8.61 -2.24
N ASP A 73 1.33 -9.61 -3.09
CA ASP A 73 1.13 -11.00 -2.69
C ASP A 73 2.32 -11.49 -1.86
N GLU A 74 2.29 -12.77 -1.49
CA GLU A 74 3.33 -13.37 -0.67
C GLU A 74 4.71 -13.37 -1.33
N SER A 75 4.74 -13.24 -2.66
CA SER A 75 5.97 -13.15 -3.44
C SER A 75 6.39 -11.71 -3.69
N ASN A 76 5.75 -10.74 -3.03
CA ASN A 76 5.99 -9.31 -3.20
C ASN A 76 5.65 -8.80 -4.60
N LYS A 77 4.72 -9.48 -5.27
CA LYS A 77 4.23 -9.07 -6.57
C LYS A 77 3.07 -8.10 -6.41
N LEU A 78 3.09 -7.00 -7.14
CA LEU A 78 2.04 -5.98 -7.10
C LEU A 78 0.72 -6.56 -7.60
N LYS A 79 -0.35 -6.40 -6.81
CA LYS A 79 -1.67 -6.93 -7.15
C LYS A 79 -2.71 -5.85 -7.36
N ARG A 80 -2.73 -4.83 -6.53
CA ARG A 80 -3.74 -3.80 -6.64
C ARG A 80 -3.26 -2.49 -6.04
N VAL A 81 -3.73 -1.38 -6.60
CA VAL A 81 -3.43 -0.03 -6.10
C VAL A 81 -4.74 0.75 -5.99
N TRP A 82 -4.92 1.44 -4.88
CA TRP A 82 -5.96 2.44 -4.71
C TRP A 82 -5.28 3.76 -4.39
N GLN A 83 -5.70 4.85 -5.03
CA GLN A 83 -5.12 6.17 -4.78
C GLN A 83 -6.21 7.21 -4.59
N GLY A 84 -5.90 8.22 -3.77
CA GLY A 84 -6.86 9.25 -3.43
C GLY A 84 -7.20 10.22 -4.55
N GLY A 85 -6.28 10.40 -5.48
CA GLY A 85 -6.49 11.31 -6.60
C GLY A 85 -6.60 12.76 -6.15
N LEU A 86 -7.41 13.52 -6.87
CA LEU A 86 -7.56 14.97 -6.61
C LEU A 86 -8.20 15.27 -5.26
N SER A 87 -9.03 14.37 -4.75
CA SER A 87 -9.68 14.58 -3.45
C SER A 87 -8.73 14.39 -2.29
N MET A 88 -7.61 13.71 -2.52
CA MET A 88 -6.63 13.36 -1.49
C MET A 88 -7.23 12.54 -0.35
N ARG A 89 -8.27 11.77 -0.67
CA ARG A 89 -8.95 10.87 0.25
C ARG A 89 -9.17 9.53 -0.43
N LEU A 90 -9.05 8.47 0.36
CA LEU A 90 -9.42 7.13 -0.10
C LEU A 90 -10.85 6.85 0.34
N ASN A 91 -11.72 6.64 -0.63
CA ASN A 91 -13.13 6.34 -0.37
C ASN A 91 -13.45 4.86 -0.54
N VAL A 92 -12.43 4.04 -0.68
CA VAL A 92 -12.63 2.61 -0.87
C VAL A 92 -13.21 1.98 0.41
N ASP A 93 -14.21 1.12 0.23
CA ASP A 93 -14.78 0.38 1.34
C ASP A 93 -13.75 -0.65 1.84
N PRO A 94 -13.50 -0.75 3.15
CA PRO A 94 -12.57 -1.74 3.66
C PRO A 94 -12.96 -3.17 3.28
N LYS A 95 -14.24 -3.45 3.03
CA LYS A 95 -14.69 -4.75 2.56
C LYS A 95 -14.13 -5.09 1.18
N GLU A 96 -13.99 -4.10 0.31
CA GLU A 96 -13.40 -4.31 -1.00
C GLU A 96 -11.94 -4.71 -0.87
N ILE A 97 -11.21 -4.03 0.00
CA ILE A 97 -9.81 -4.33 0.26
C ILE A 97 -9.68 -5.74 0.85
N GLN A 98 -10.53 -6.06 1.84
CA GLN A 98 -10.50 -7.37 2.48
C GLN A 98 -10.81 -8.49 1.48
N THR A 99 -11.77 -8.27 0.60
CA THR A 99 -12.11 -9.23 -0.45
C THR A 99 -10.91 -9.50 -1.35
N MET A 100 -10.18 -8.45 -1.70
CA MET A 100 -8.99 -8.60 -2.54
C MET A 100 -7.88 -9.36 -1.80
N ILE A 101 -7.69 -9.05 -0.52
CA ILE A 101 -6.72 -9.78 0.31
C ILE A 101 -7.05 -11.27 0.34
N ASN A 102 -8.31 -11.61 0.59
CA ASN A 102 -8.76 -12.99 0.66
C ASN A 102 -8.57 -13.71 -0.68
N LYS A 103 -8.83 -13.00 -1.77
CA LYS A 103 -8.64 -13.54 -3.11
C LYS A 103 -7.17 -13.87 -3.39
N ILE A 104 -6.27 -12.99 -2.98
CA ILE A 104 -4.83 -13.21 -3.14
C ILE A 104 -4.38 -14.41 -2.32
N ILE A 105 -4.85 -14.52 -1.09
CA ILE A 105 -4.51 -15.65 -0.21
C ILE A 105 -5.01 -16.97 -0.81
N GLY A 106 -6.17 -16.96 -1.45
CA GLY A 106 -6.77 -18.17 -2.03
C GLY A 106 -6.17 -18.63 -3.36
N GLN A 107 -5.23 -17.88 -3.89
CA GLN A 107 -4.59 -18.25 -5.16
C GLN A 107 -3.59 -19.38 -5.00
#